data_04c0b3a1dd2d75b05914ae752bb1b61b
#
_entry.id   04c0b3a1dd2d75b05914ae752bb1b61b
#
_cell.length_a   1.000
_cell.length_b   1.000
_cell.length_c   1.000
_cell.angle_alpha   90.00
_cell.angle_beta   90.00
_cell.angle_gamma   90.00
#
_symmetry.space_group_name_H-M   'P 1'
#
loop_
_entity.id
_entity.type
_entity.pdbx_description
1 polymer ?
#
loop_
_entity_poly.entity_id
_entity_poly.type
_entity_poly.pdbx_seq_one_letter_code
_entity_poly.pdbx_strand_id
1 'polypeptide(L)'
;GEQARKPAIIRYPVPRVKELMNRKGMQNIFVKRLSGLLCAWLFPFAALYAQVDTTTYHQLSGVEVLGKVRPSTTRESTPLQVMDKAGIERLGVQDLSEAVKRFSGVTVQDYGGIGGLKTVSVRSLGAKHTAVCYDGVTVTDAQSGQVDISRFSLDNVDMISLSIGQADDIFQTARMYASAGALSIKTAAPLFKEKSYNAYVKLKGGSFGLFNPVVRYEQRIGNRWSASLHADWLSAKGDYPFTLINGKEVTEETRKNSDVQSLRLEGNVYGHFGQGGKLNGKVYYYDSERGLPGSVILYNSNARERAVSYTHLRAHETV
;
A
#
# COMPACT_ATOMS: atom_id res chain seq x y z
N GLY A 1 28.64 11.87 53.52
CA GLY A 1 29.11 10.61 53.00
C GLY A 1 27.99 9.91 52.26
N GLU A 2 27.87 10.12 50.96
CA GLU A 2 26.84 9.57 50.09
C GLU A 2 27.46 8.35 49.40
N GLN A 3 27.04 7.14 49.82
CA GLN A 3 27.46 5.90 49.17
C GLN A 3 26.59 5.62 47.96
N ALA A 4 27.17 5.77 46.79
CA ALA A 4 26.58 5.36 45.50
C ALA A 4 26.43 3.84 45.44
N ARG A 5 25.19 3.35 45.36
CA ARG A 5 24.88 1.93 45.16
C ARG A 5 25.19 1.55 43.70
N LYS A 6 26.08 0.59 43.50
CA LYS A 6 26.36 -0.02 42.22
C LYS A 6 25.13 -0.84 41.77
N PRO A 7 24.74 -0.82 40.49
CA PRO A 7 23.66 -1.63 39.98
C PRO A 7 24.09 -3.12 39.95
N ALA A 8 23.18 -3.99 40.37
CA ALA A 8 23.37 -5.43 40.36
C ALA A 8 23.33 -5.97 38.92
N ILE A 9 24.40 -6.65 38.51
CA ILE A 9 24.48 -7.36 37.23
C ILE A 9 23.73 -8.70 37.39
N ILE A 10 22.54 -8.81 36.81
CA ILE A 10 21.78 -10.07 36.73
C ILE A 10 22.37 -10.88 35.57
N ARG A 11 23.10 -11.96 35.89
CA ARG A 11 23.53 -12.95 34.91
C ARG A 11 22.40 -13.95 34.69
N TYR A 12 21.86 -14.00 33.48
CA TYR A 12 20.96 -15.08 33.06
C TYR A 12 21.78 -16.31 32.62
N PRO A 13 21.34 -17.53 32.96
CA PRO A 13 22.02 -18.73 32.50
C PRO A 13 21.81 -18.95 31.01
N VAL A 14 22.89 -19.06 30.26
CA VAL A 14 22.89 -19.42 28.84
C VAL A 14 22.57 -20.91 28.71
N PRO A 15 21.49 -21.31 28.01
CA PRO A 15 21.22 -22.72 27.76
C PRO A 15 22.26 -23.31 26.81
N ARG A 16 22.70 -24.54 27.11
CA ARG A 16 23.76 -25.25 26.39
C ARG A 16 23.38 -25.44 24.90
N VAL A 17 24.26 -25.01 24.04
CA VAL A 17 24.13 -25.00 22.56
C VAL A 17 23.79 -26.38 21.94
N LYS A 18 23.99 -27.49 22.64
CA LYS A 18 23.72 -28.85 22.14
C LYS A 18 22.24 -29.22 21.94
N GLU A 19 21.31 -28.63 22.69
CA GLU A 19 19.87 -28.95 22.52
C GLU A 19 19.21 -28.18 21.37
N LEU A 20 19.74 -27.03 20.99
CA LEU A 20 19.22 -26.21 19.87
C LEU A 20 19.61 -26.76 18.50
N MET A 21 20.72 -27.52 18.42
CA MET A 21 21.18 -28.10 17.13
C MET A 21 20.30 -29.26 16.64
N ASN A 22 19.64 -29.99 17.53
CA ASN A 22 18.84 -31.16 17.13
C ASN A 22 17.46 -30.77 16.55
N ARG A 23 16.89 -29.63 16.94
CA ARG A 23 15.62 -29.12 16.36
C ARG A 23 15.79 -28.50 14.97
N LYS A 24 16.90 -27.81 14.73
CA LYS A 24 17.20 -27.23 13.40
C LYS A 24 17.48 -28.29 12.33
N GLY A 25 18.07 -29.43 12.71
CA GLY A 25 18.35 -30.54 11.78
C GLY A 25 17.06 -31.18 11.22
N MET A 26 16.06 -31.39 12.04
CA MET A 26 14.78 -32.01 11.63
C MET A 26 13.92 -31.09 10.77
N GLN A 27 13.88 -29.79 11.05
CA GLN A 27 13.15 -28.82 10.23
C GLN A 27 13.75 -28.65 8.83
N ASN A 28 15.08 -28.65 8.71
CA ASN A 28 15.74 -28.53 7.42
C ASN A 28 15.54 -29.77 6.52
N ILE A 29 15.38 -30.95 7.08
CA ILE A 29 15.12 -32.18 6.30
C ILE A 29 13.66 -32.18 5.80
N PHE A 30 12.72 -31.72 6.60
CA PHE A 30 11.29 -31.66 6.20
C PHE A 30 11.04 -30.59 5.12
N VAL A 31 11.65 -29.42 5.27
CA VAL A 31 11.56 -28.33 4.27
C VAL A 31 12.23 -28.71 2.96
N LYS A 32 13.39 -29.37 2.98
CA LYS A 32 14.07 -29.83 1.77
C LYS A 32 13.32 -30.96 1.04
N ARG A 33 12.63 -31.84 1.75
CA ARG A 33 11.79 -32.89 1.13
C ARG A 33 10.49 -32.31 0.57
N LEU A 34 9.90 -31.34 1.24
CA LEU A 34 8.65 -30.68 0.77
C LEU A 34 8.94 -29.78 -0.45
N SER A 35 10.07 -29.06 -0.48
CA SER A 35 10.44 -28.25 -1.64
C SER A 35 10.80 -29.10 -2.86
N GLY A 36 11.43 -30.27 -2.67
CA GLY A 36 11.70 -31.21 -3.75
C GLY A 36 10.44 -31.82 -4.38
N LEU A 37 9.44 -32.14 -3.57
CA LEU A 37 8.13 -32.63 -4.05
C LEU A 37 7.33 -31.54 -4.77
N LEU A 38 7.38 -30.29 -4.30
CA LEU A 38 6.68 -29.18 -4.95
C LEU A 38 7.30 -28.83 -6.31
N CYS A 39 8.65 -28.85 -6.41
CA CYS A 39 9.34 -28.67 -7.69
C CYS A 39 9.06 -29.79 -8.69
N ALA A 40 8.96 -31.05 -8.23
CA ALA A 40 8.66 -32.19 -9.11
C ALA A 40 7.24 -32.16 -9.68
N TRP A 41 6.28 -31.54 -8.97
CA TRP A 41 4.90 -31.38 -9.45
C TRP A 41 4.69 -30.18 -10.37
N LEU A 42 5.55 -29.15 -10.27
CA LEU A 42 5.47 -27.96 -11.13
C LEU A 42 6.22 -28.12 -12.46
N PHE A 43 7.19 -29.04 -12.55
CA PHE A 43 8.00 -29.25 -13.75
C PHE A 43 7.23 -29.82 -14.97
N PRO A 44 6.24 -30.75 -14.86
CA PRO A 44 5.51 -31.21 -16.02
C PRO A 44 4.56 -30.15 -16.61
N PHE A 45 4.15 -29.12 -15.85
CA PHE A 45 3.30 -28.05 -16.36
C PHE A 45 4.07 -26.99 -17.18
N ALA A 46 5.37 -26.82 -16.95
CA ALA A 46 6.18 -25.87 -17.70
C ALA A 46 6.59 -26.38 -19.11
N ALA A 47 6.61 -27.69 -19.32
CA ALA A 47 6.99 -28.28 -20.60
C ALA A 47 5.89 -28.26 -21.67
N LEU A 48 4.63 -27.97 -21.31
CA LEU A 48 3.50 -27.98 -22.21
C LEU A 48 3.25 -26.68 -22.98
N TYR A 49 4.01 -25.61 -22.73
CA TYR A 49 3.83 -24.30 -23.38
C TYR A 49 4.97 -23.85 -24.26
N ALA A 50 5.94 -24.74 -24.59
CA ALA A 50 7.07 -24.40 -25.44
C ALA A 50 6.89 -24.77 -26.92
N GLN A 51 5.68 -24.61 -27.45
CA GLN A 51 5.48 -24.54 -28.91
C GLN A 51 5.17 -23.09 -29.27
N VAL A 52 6.21 -22.33 -29.52
CA VAL A 52 6.08 -21.02 -30.16
C VAL A 52 5.92 -21.26 -31.68
N ASP A 53 4.71 -21.06 -32.14
CA ASP A 53 4.38 -21.04 -33.56
C ASP A 53 4.91 -19.72 -34.15
N THR A 54 6.02 -19.77 -34.88
CA THR A 54 6.79 -18.61 -35.35
C THR A 54 6.25 -17.98 -36.62
N THR A 55 5.01 -18.22 -37.01
CA THR A 55 4.43 -17.72 -38.29
C THR A 55 3.17 -16.87 -38.15
N THR A 56 2.84 -16.36 -36.99
CA THR A 56 1.70 -15.45 -36.87
C THR A 56 2.17 -14.01 -37.03
N TYR A 57 2.02 -13.45 -38.23
CA TYR A 57 2.12 -12.01 -38.45
C TYR A 57 1.03 -11.32 -37.62
N HIS A 58 1.41 -10.72 -36.50
CA HIS A 58 0.50 -9.83 -35.78
C HIS A 58 0.35 -8.55 -36.59
N GLN A 59 -0.75 -8.46 -37.31
CA GLN A 59 -1.20 -7.18 -37.85
C GLN A 59 -1.50 -6.28 -36.65
N LEU A 60 -0.66 -5.27 -36.42
CA LEU A 60 -0.87 -4.28 -35.38
C LEU A 60 -2.17 -3.55 -35.71
N SER A 61 -3.23 -3.90 -35.00
CA SER A 61 -4.46 -3.11 -35.00
C SER A 61 -4.09 -1.68 -34.62
N GLY A 62 -4.53 -0.72 -35.42
CA GLY A 62 -4.23 0.68 -35.17
C GLY A 62 -4.44 1.01 -33.70
N VAL A 63 -3.44 1.62 -33.08
CA VAL A 63 -3.52 2.09 -31.70
C VAL A 63 -4.55 3.21 -31.69
N GLU A 64 -5.79 2.87 -31.35
CA GLU A 64 -6.79 3.86 -31.00
C GLU A 64 -6.37 4.47 -29.66
N VAL A 65 -5.70 5.61 -29.73
CA VAL A 65 -5.36 6.40 -28.55
C VAL A 65 -6.67 6.99 -28.03
N LEU A 66 -7.38 6.22 -27.22
CA LEU A 66 -8.42 6.75 -26.36
C LEU A 66 -7.72 7.69 -25.38
N GLY A 67 -7.63 8.97 -25.76
CA GLY A 67 -7.06 10.00 -24.91
C GLY A 67 -7.87 10.06 -23.60
N LYS A 68 -7.34 9.47 -22.53
CA LYS A 68 -7.84 9.82 -21.19
C LYS A 68 -7.70 11.33 -21.07
N VAL A 69 -8.81 12.03 -20.89
CA VAL A 69 -8.80 13.47 -20.60
C VAL A 69 -8.03 13.63 -19.30
N ARG A 70 -6.75 13.99 -19.42
CA ARG A 70 -5.96 14.36 -18.26
C ARG A 70 -6.50 15.67 -17.74
N PRO A 71 -6.70 15.81 -16.43
CA PRO A 71 -6.97 17.12 -15.86
C PRO A 71 -5.88 18.07 -16.37
N SER A 72 -6.28 19.11 -17.08
CA SER A 72 -5.33 20.08 -17.61
C SER A 72 -4.80 20.89 -16.44
N THR A 73 -3.56 20.65 -16.01
CA THR A 73 -2.88 21.44 -14.98
C THR A 73 -2.84 22.94 -15.33
N THR A 74 -3.04 23.28 -16.60
CA THR A 74 -3.07 24.66 -17.10
C THR A 74 -4.44 25.34 -16.96
N ARG A 75 -5.50 24.60 -16.65
CA ARG A 75 -6.86 25.18 -16.49
C ARG A 75 -7.27 25.40 -15.03
N GLU A 76 -6.49 24.84 -14.09
CA GLU A 76 -6.79 25.01 -12.67
C GLU A 76 -6.16 26.31 -12.14
N SER A 77 -6.95 27.09 -11.42
CA SER A 77 -6.49 28.35 -10.79
C SER A 77 -5.51 28.10 -9.64
N THR A 78 -5.44 26.85 -9.16
CA THR A 78 -4.58 26.42 -8.06
C THR A 78 -3.48 25.47 -8.54
N PRO A 79 -2.28 25.48 -7.89
CA PRO A 79 -1.22 24.55 -8.22
C PRO A 79 -1.69 23.09 -8.04
N LEU A 80 -1.81 22.38 -9.15
CA LEU A 80 -2.17 20.96 -9.19
C LEU A 80 -0.95 20.14 -9.65
N GLN A 81 -0.55 19.18 -8.83
CA GLN A 81 0.46 18.18 -9.19
C GLN A 81 -0.24 16.83 -9.41
N VAL A 82 0.06 16.17 -10.51
CA VAL A 82 -0.59 14.90 -10.90
C VAL A 82 0.45 13.86 -11.22
N MET A 83 0.26 12.65 -10.71
CA MET A 83 1.03 11.46 -11.03
C MET A 83 0.07 10.37 -11.50
N ASP A 84 0.16 10.00 -12.76
CA ASP A 84 -0.62 8.92 -13.36
C ASP A 84 0.06 7.56 -13.14
N LYS A 85 -0.64 6.49 -13.49
CA LYS A 85 -0.14 5.12 -13.37
C LYS A 85 1.19 4.91 -14.08
N ALA A 86 1.36 5.49 -15.27
CA ALA A 86 2.63 5.40 -16.02
C ALA A 86 3.78 6.13 -15.30
N GLY A 87 3.49 7.22 -14.61
CA GLY A 87 4.44 7.92 -13.74
C GLY A 87 4.85 7.08 -12.54
N ILE A 88 3.87 6.45 -11.88
CA ILE A 88 4.09 5.54 -10.75
C ILE A 88 4.99 4.36 -11.17
N GLU A 89 4.67 3.73 -12.30
CA GLU A 89 5.43 2.58 -12.82
C GLU A 89 6.87 2.97 -13.19
N ARG A 90 7.08 4.14 -13.81
CA ARG A 90 8.43 4.65 -14.15
C ARG A 90 9.29 4.95 -12.93
N LEU A 91 8.69 5.37 -11.83
CA LEU A 91 9.41 5.64 -10.59
C LEU A 91 9.80 4.38 -9.83
N GLY A 92 9.19 3.23 -10.14
CA GLY A 92 9.46 1.95 -9.49
C GLY A 92 9.12 1.93 -7.99
N VAL A 93 8.28 2.86 -7.52
CA VAL A 93 7.88 2.98 -6.12
C VAL A 93 6.98 1.81 -5.71
N GLN A 94 7.12 1.36 -4.47
CA GLN A 94 6.44 0.17 -3.97
C GLN A 94 5.21 0.49 -3.12
N ASP A 95 5.15 1.64 -2.52
CA ASP A 95 4.02 2.09 -1.71
C ASP A 95 3.58 3.52 -2.04
N LEU A 96 2.38 3.88 -1.58
CA LEU A 96 1.77 5.19 -1.83
C LEU A 96 2.60 6.33 -1.21
N SER A 97 3.22 6.10 -0.08
CA SER A 97 4.01 7.13 0.61
C SER A 97 5.27 7.52 -0.18
N GLU A 98 5.89 6.55 -0.85
CA GLU A 98 7.04 6.82 -1.73
C GLU A 98 6.62 7.62 -2.97
N ALA A 99 5.46 7.33 -3.54
CA ALA A 99 4.90 8.10 -4.64
C ALA A 99 4.61 9.56 -4.22
N VAL A 100 3.96 9.73 -3.07
CA VAL A 100 3.57 11.04 -2.54
C VAL A 100 4.78 11.90 -2.14
N LYS A 101 5.87 11.30 -1.68
CA LYS A 101 7.15 12.01 -1.42
C LYS A 101 7.73 12.72 -2.66
N ARG A 102 7.31 12.33 -3.86
CA ARG A 102 7.78 12.96 -5.12
C ARG A 102 7.08 14.27 -5.45
N PHE A 103 5.99 14.58 -4.77
CA PHE A 103 5.33 15.87 -4.96
C PHE A 103 6.08 16.99 -4.28
N SER A 104 6.18 18.14 -4.94
CA SER A 104 6.85 19.31 -4.41
C SER A 104 6.10 19.88 -3.21
N GLY A 105 6.82 20.22 -2.15
CA GLY A 105 6.24 20.79 -0.93
C GLY A 105 5.51 19.77 -0.04
N VAL A 106 5.74 18.49 -0.26
CA VAL A 106 5.19 17.41 0.57
C VAL A 106 6.26 16.80 1.46
N THR A 107 5.92 16.62 2.72
CA THR A 107 6.71 15.84 3.67
C THR A 107 5.88 14.64 4.13
N VAL A 108 6.44 13.46 4.03
CA VAL A 108 5.84 12.24 4.58
C VAL A 108 6.59 11.86 5.83
N GLN A 109 5.89 11.80 6.96
CA GLN A 109 6.43 11.27 8.21
C GLN A 109 6.15 9.78 8.27
N ASP A 110 7.20 9.00 8.47
CA ASP A 110 7.19 7.55 8.59
C ASP A 110 7.57 7.16 10.02
N TYR A 111 6.66 6.51 10.72
CA TYR A 111 6.81 6.17 12.14
C TYR A 111 7.27 4.72 12.36
N GLY A 112 7.73 4.01 11.35
CA GLY A 112 8.22 2.66 11.58
C GLY A 112 8.41 1.77 10.36
N GLY A 113 8.68 2.31 9.20
CA GLY A 113 8.97 1.52 7.98
C GLY A 113 7.73 0.84 7.39
N ILE A 114 7.83 -0.46 7.06
CA ILE A 114 6.74 -1.17 6.36
C ILE A 114 5.45 -1.23 7.19
N GLY A 115 5.54 -1.45 8.50
CA GLY A 115 4.39 -1.50 9.41
C GLY A 115 4.03 -0.17 10.05
N GLY A 116 4.82 0.88 9.83
CA GLY A 116 4.65 2.16 10.49
C GLY A 116 3.49 3.00 9.95
N LEU A 117 2.96 3.85 10.82
CA LEU A 117 2.05 4.93 10.44
C LEU A 117 2.76 5.87 9.46
N LYS A 118 2.10 6.22 8.37
CA LYS A 118 2.63 7.17 7.37
C LYS A 118 1.66 8.32 7.16
N THR A 119 2.07 9.52 7.55
CA THR A 119 1.23 10.71 7.44
C THR A 119 1.82 11.72 6.46
N VAL A 120 0.96 12.50 5.83
CA VAL A 120 1.31 13.49 4.80
C VAL A 120 1.12 14.89 5.34
N SER A 121 2.14 15.73 5.21
CA SER A 121 2.07 17.15 5.50
C SER A 121 2.41 17.97 4.26
N VAL A 122 1.56 18.92 3.92
CA VAL A 122 1.77 19.85 2.81
C VAL A 122 2.32 21.16 3.35
N ARG A 123 3.43 21.65 2.75
CA ARG A 123 4.12 22.89 3.13
C ARG A 123 4.45 22.98 4.63
N SER A 124 4.75 21.84 5.25
CA SER A 124 5.08 21.73 6.69
C SER A 124 3.99 22.23 7.66
N LEU A 125 2.74 22.36 7.20
CA LEU A 125 1.62 22.81 8.02
C LEU A 125 1.07 21.72 8.96
N GLY A 126 1.58 20.51 8.84
CA GLY A 126 1.19 19.36 9.64
C GLY A 126 0.12 18.49 8.99
N ALA A 127 0.13 17.20 9.33
CA ALA A 127 -0.73 16.20 8.70
C ALA A 127 -2.24 16.41 9.00
N LYS A 128 -2.58 17.08 10.08
CA LYS A 128 -3.97 17.44 10.43
C LYS A 128 -4.60 18.44 9.45
N HIS A 129 -3.77 19.21 8.76
CA HIS A 129 -4.20 20.24 7.79
C HIS A 129 -4.14 19.75 6.34
N THR A 130 -3.86 18.47 6.14
CA THR A 130 -3.88 17.84 4.82
C THR A 130 -5.11 16.95 4.71
N ALA A 131 -5.99 17.25 3.76
CA ALA A 131 -7.12 16.36 3.44
C ALA A 131 -6.63 15.20 2.58
N VAL A 132 -7.15 14.00 2.82
CA VAL A 132 -6.96 12.84 1.97
C VAL A 132 -8.31 12.41 1.44
N CYS A 133 -8.40 12.30 0.13
CA CYS A 133 -9.59 11.88 -0.58
C CYS A 133 -9.31 10.57 -1.34
N TYR A 134 -10.16 9.58 -1.16
CA TYR A 134 -10.08 8.30 -1.84
C TYR A 134 -11.31 8.08 -2.69
N ASP A 135 -11.16 8.05 -4.01
CA ASP A 135 -12.24 7.99 -5.01
C ASP A 135 -13.38 9.01 -4.77
N GLY A 136 -13.01 10.26 -4.47
CA GLY A 136 -13.99 11.35 -4.26
C GLY A 136 -14.53 11.45 -2.83
N VAL A 137 -14.18 10.53 -1.94
CA VAL A 137 -14.61 10.57 -0.55
C VAL A 137 -13.47 10.96 0.37
N THR A 138 -13.69 11.98 1.18
CA THR A 138 -12.70 12.44 2.17
C THR A 138 -12.60 11.43 3.30
N VAL A 139 -11.39 10.91 3.48
CA VAL A 139 -11.07 10.01 4.58
C VAL A 139 -10.61 10.82 5.78
N THR A 140 -11.11 10.46 6.95
CA THR A 140 -10.73 11.08 8.22
C THR A 140 -10.39 10.01 9.24
N ASP A 141 -9.49 10.34 10.15
CA ASP A 141 -9.25 9.58 11.36
C ASP A 141 -9.91 10.33 12.53
N ALA A 142 -10.79 9.65 13.24
CA ALA A 142 -11.58 10.28 14.31
C ALA A 142 -10.75 10.50 15.58
N GLN A 143 -9.68 9.74 15.79
CA GLN A 143 -8.87 9.80 17.00
C GLN A 143 -7.78 10.86 16.91
N SER A 144 -6.99 10.82 15.85
CA SER A 144 -5.80 11.68 15.70
C SER A 144 -6.03 12.88 14.77
N GLY A 145 -7.04 12.80 13.90
CA GLY A 145 -7.27 13.75 12.82
C GLY A 145 -6.24 13.65 11.68
N GLN A 146 -5.31 12.69 11.77
CA GLN A 146 -4.27 12.45 10.76
C GLN A 146 -4.60 11.16 10.01
N VAL A 147 -4.50 11.18 8.70
CA VAL A 147 -4.80 10.01 7.88
C VAL A 147 -3.53 9.21 7.65
N ASP A 148 -3.57 7.93 8.01
CA ASP A 148 -2.54 6.97 7.64
C ASP A 148 -2.71 6.59 6.17
N ILE A 149 -1.79 7.05 5.32
CA ILE A 149 -1.82 6.73 3.89
C ILE A 149 -1.32 5.33 3.57
N SER A 150 -0.70 4.62 4.52
CA SER A 150 -0.25 3.24 4.33
C SER A 150 -1.41 2.25 4.16
N ARG A 151 -2.63 2.66 4.57
CA ARG A 151 -3.85 1.86 4.40
C ARG A 151 -4.29 1.68 2.95
N PHE A 152 -3.81 2.52 2.02
CA PHE A 152 -4.20 2.45 0.61
C PHE A 152 -3.16 1.68 -0.19
N SER A 153 -3.62 0.72 -1.01
CA SER A 153 -2.74 -0.07 -1.87
C SER A 153 -2.40 0.71 -3.13
N LEU A 154 -1.11 0.91 -3.40
CA LEU A 154 -0.65 1.55 -4.63
C LEU A 154 -1.00 0.74 -5.89
N ASP A 155 -1.10 -0.59 -5.76
CA ASP A 155 -1.36 -1.51 -6.88
C ASP A 155 -2.76 -1.32 -7.50
N ASN A 156 -3.70 -0.71 -6.74
CA ASN A 156 -5.04 -0.38 -7.23
C ASN A 156 -5.19 1.09 -7.68
N VAL A 157 -4.12 1.90 -7.62
CA VAL A 157 -4.16 3.33 -7.93
C VAL A 157 -3.93 3.57 -9.43
N ASP A 158 -4.76 4.41 -10.03
CA ASP A 158 -4.60 4.92 -11.41
C ASP A 158 -3.99 6.32 -11.43
N MET A 159 -4.34 7.16 -10.45
CA MET A 159 -3.88 8.54 -10.40
C MET A 159 -3.79 9.04 -8.96
N ILE A 160 -2.75 9.78 -8.68
CA ILE A 160 -2.58 10.55 -7.45
C ILE A 160 -2.49 12.01 -7.84
N SER A 161 -3.25 12.87 -7.20
CA SER A 161 -3.16 14.31 -7.40
C SER A 161 -3.09 15.06 -6.09
N LEU A 162 -2.33 16.13 -6.07
CA LEU A 162 -2.20 17.05 -4.95
C LEU A 162 -2.59 18.44 -5.41
N SER A 163 -3.66 18.98 -4.84
CA SER A 163 -4.03 20.38 -4.97
C SER A 163 -3.59 21.16 -3.73
N ILE A 164 -3.09 22.38 -3.94
CA ILE A 164 -2.62 23.24 -2.87
C ILE A 164 -3.48 24.50 -2.87
N GLY A 165 -4.25 24.70 -1.80
CA GLY A 165 -5.28 25.74 -1.71
C GLY A 165 -6.64 25.24 -2.15
N GLN A 166 -7.56 26.17 -2.44
CA GLN A 166 -8.90 25.84 -2.88
C GLN A 166 -8.89 25.45 -4.35
N ALA A 167 -9.38 24.27 -4.66
CA ALA A 167 -9.62 23.87 -6.04
C ALA A 167 -10.97 24.43 -6.53
N ASP A 168 -11.11 24.59 -7.84
CA ASP A 168 -12.32 25.16 -8.47
C ASP A 168 -13.50 24.17 -8.52
N ASP A 169 -13.33 22.95 -8.00
CA ASP A 169 -14.36 21.94 -7.98
C ASP A 169 -15.39 22.23 -6.88
N ILE A 170 -16.59 22.62 -7.27
CA ILE A 170 -17.70 22.93 -6.37
C ILE A 170 -18.24 21.71 -5.60
N PHE A 171 -17.91 20.49 -6.03
CA PHE A 171 -18.33 19.25 -5.39
C PHE A 171 -17.37 18.77 -4.31
N GLN A 172 -16.34 19.54 -3.98
CA GLN A 172 -15.43 19.21 -2.91
C GLN A 172 -16.11 19.27 -1.54
N THR A 173 -15.66 18.40 -0.64
CA THR A 173 -16.17 18.42 0.74
C THR A 173 -15.64 19.65 1.49
N ALA A 174 -16.40 20.12 2.49
CA ALA A 174 -15.98 21.24 3.34
C ALA A 174 -14.60 21.06 3.96
N ARG A 175 -14.20 19.81 4.29
CA ARG A 175 -12.87 19.50 4.80
C ARG A 175 -11.79 19.74 3.77
N MET A 176 -12.01 19.45 2.50
CA MET A 176 -11.05 19.73 1.44
C MET A 176 -10.84 21.23 1.27
N TYR A 177 -11.93 22.01 1.31
CA TYR A 177 -11.84 23.47 1.29
C TYR A 177 -11.10 24.08 2.50
N ALA A 178 -11.28 23.49 3.68
CA ALA A 178 -10.66 23.96 4.91
C ALA A 178 -9.22 23.48 5.09
N SER A 179 -8.67 22.69 4.15
CA SER A 179 -7.32 22.12 4.27
C SER A 179 -6.29 22.91 3.50
N ALA A 180 -5.05 22.89 3.98
CA ALA A 180 -3.90 23.55 3.32
C ALA A 180 -3.53 22.91 1.98
N GLY A 181 -3.88 21.64 1.83
CA GLY A 181 -3.75 20.87 0.59
C GLY A 181 -4.61 19.62 0.64
N ALA A 182 -5.04 19.15 -0.52
CA ALA A 182 -5.85 17.96 -0.68
C ALA A 182 -5.13 16.93 -1.56
N LEU A 183 -4.81 15.79 -0.96
CA LEU A 183 -4.27 14.61 -1.65
C LEU A 183 -5.44 13.77 -2.12
N SER A 184 -5.65 13.66 -3.42
CA SER A 184 -6.69 12.83 -4.02
C SER A 184 -6.08 11.60 -4.66
N ILE A 185 -6.61 10.43 -4.31
CA ILE A 185 -6.20 9.12 -4.79
C ILE A 185 -7.37 8.53 -5.56
N LYS A 186 -7.16 8.23 -6.84
CA LYS A 186 -8.17 7.59 -7.69
C LYS A 186 -7.74 6.18 -8.02
N THR A 187 -8.64 5.22 -7.81
CA THR A 187 -8.40 3.83 -8.17
C THR A 187 -8.67 3.58 -9.65
N ALA A 188 -8.05 2.54 -10.19
CA ALA A 188 -8.19 2.21 -11.59
C ALA A 188 -9.59 1.63 -11.87
N ALA A 189 -10.32 2.25 -12.79
CA ALA A 189 -11.56 1.70 -13.31
C ALA A 189 -11.28 0.55 -14.30
N PRO A 190 -12.14 -0.47 -14.37
CA PRO A 190 -11.97 -1.57 -15.31
C PRO A 190 -12.00 -1.09 -16.76
N LEU A 191 -11.04 -1.53 -17.56
CA LEU A 191 -11.00 -1.31 -19.00
C LEU A 191 -10.95 -2.68 -19.69
N PHE A 192 -11.98 -2.96 -20.48
CA PHE A 192 -12.10 -4.23 -21.20
C PHE A 192 -11.83 -4.01 -22.69
N LYS A 193 -10.91 -4.79 -23.25
CA LYS A 193 -10.68 -4.84 -24.69
C LYS A 193 -11.56 -5.93 -25.32
N GLU A 194 -11.01 -7.10 -25.57
CA GLU A 194 -11.71 -8.22 -26.20
C GLU A 194 -12.44 -9.11 -25.18
N LYS A 195 -11.81 -9.34 -24.01
CA LYS A 195 -12.35 -10.21 -22.97
C LYS A 195 -13.32 -9.46 -22.06
N SER A 196 -14.32 -10.18 -21.56
CA SER A 196 -15.26 -9.63 -20.58
C SER A 196 -14.72 -9.65 -19.14
N TYR A 197 -13.53 -10.17 -18.92
CA TYR A 197 -12.88 -10.19 -17.62
C TYR A 197 -11.39 -9.87 -17.73
N ASN A 198 -10.83 -9.33 -16.64
CA ASN A 198 -9.39 -9.20 -16.44
C ASN A 198 -9.04 -9.78 -15.07
N ALA A 199 -7.89 -10.44 -14.98
CA ALA A 199 -7.36 -10.95 -13.72
C ALA A 199 -5.87 -10.58 -13.61
N TYR A 200 -5.49 -10.04 -12.47
CA TYR A 200 -4.12 -9.65 -12.15
C TYR A 200 -3.73 -10.27 -10.83
N VAL A 201 -2.55 -10.90 -10.81
CA VAL A 201 -1.94 -11.40 -9.60
C VAL A 201 -0.54 -10.82 -9.52
N LYS A 202 -0.19 -10.24 -8.37
CA LYS A 202 1.14 -9.73 -8.09
C LYS A 202 1.61 -10.28 -6.76
N LEU A 203 2.82 -10.81 -6.74
CA LEU A 203 3.48 -11.28 -5.52
C LEU A 203 4.67 -10.38 -5.23
N LYS A 204 4.70 -9.79 -4.06
CA LYS A 204 5.84 -9.02 -3.57
C LYS A 204 6.46 -9.77 -2.40
N GLY A 205 7.76 -9.91 -2.41
CA GLY A 205 8.55 -10.50 -1.32
C GLY A 205 9.78 -9.65 -1.08
N GLY A 206 10.27 -9.65 0.14
CA GLY A 206 11.43 -8.85 0.49
C GLY A 206 12.10 -9.30 1.78
N SER A 207 13.09 -8.54 2.20
CA SER A 207 13.81 -8.76 3.45
C SER A 207 12.86 -8.64 4.65
N PHE A 208 13.31 -9.15 5.79
CA PHE A 208 12.61 -9.07 7.07
C PHE A 208 11.21 -9.70 7.06
N GLY A 209 11.07 -10.79 6.30
CA GLY A 209 9.84 -11.57 6.22
C GLY A 209 8.70 -10.89 5.49
N LEU A 210 8.98 -9.92 4.63
CA LEU A 210 7.96 -9.27 3.80
C LEU A 210 7.35 -10.25 2.80
N PHE A 211 6.03 -10.40 2.85
CA PHE A 211 5.24 -11.14 1.88
C PHE A 211 3.92 -10.40 1.64
N ASN A 212 3.65 -10.05 0.37
CA ASN A 212 2.48 -9.29 0.01
C ASN A 212 1.89 -9.78 -1.33
N PRO A 213 0.98 -10.76 -1.29
CA PRO A 213 0.15 -11.12 -2.44
C PRO A 213 -0.94 -10.09 -2.68
N VAL A 214 -1.13 -9.74 -3.94
CA VAL A 214 -2.16 -8.82 -4.42
C VAL A 214 -2.91 -9.50 -5.54
N VAL A 215 -4.24 -9.47 -5.47
CA VAL A 215 -5.14 -10.02 -6.50
C VAL A 215 -6.13 -8.95 -6.89
N ARG A 216 -6.32 -8.77 -8.20
CA ARG A 216 -7.36 -7.92 -8.75
C ARG A 216 -8.12 -8.67 -9.82
N TYR A 217 -9.43 -8.71 -9.70
CA TYR A 217 -10.33 -9.32 -10.66
C TYR A 217 -11.35 -8.28 -11.13
N GLU A 218 -11.59 -8.24 -12.42
CA GLU A 218 -12.52 -7.32 -13.06
C GLU A 218 -13.46 -8.11 -13.97
N GLN A 219 -14.74 -7.77 -13.94
CA GLN A 219 -15.77 -8.43 -14.72
C GLN A 219 -16.68 -7.39 -15.38
N ARG A 220 -16.90 -7.53 -16.68
CA ARG A 220 -17.98 -6.84 -17.40
C ARG A 220 -19.28 -7.59 -17.19
N ILE A 221 -20.31 -6.88 -16.75
CA ILE A 221 -21.64 -7.44 -16.50
C ILE A 221 -22.60 -6.81 -17.51
N GLY A 222 -22.73 -7.45 -18.68
CA GLY A 222 -23.47 -6.90 -19.80
C GLY A 222 -22.82 -5.64 -20.40
N ASN A 223 -23.65 -4.77 -21.01
CA ASN A 223 -23.15 -3.59 -21.74
C ASN A 223 -23.03 -2.33 -20.89
N ARG A 224 -23.63 -2.31 -19.71
CA ARG A 224 -23.77 -1.09 -18.89
C ARG A 224 -23.10 -1.18 -17.53
N TRP A 225 -22.77 -2.39 -17.09
CA TRP A 225 -22.24 -2.61 -15.76
C TRP A 225 -20.86 -3.29 -15.80
N SER A 226 -20.04 -2.94 -14.85
CA SER A 226 -18.81 -3.66 -14.57
C SER A 226 -18.55 -3.67 -13.08
N ALA A 227 -17.80 -4.67 -12.63
CA ALA A 227 -17.39 -4.80 -11.24
C ALA A 227 -15.90 -5.08 -11.17
N SER A 228 -15.27 -4.66 -10.08
CA SER A 228 -13.89 -5.02 -9.74
C SER A 228 -13.79 -5.45 -8.29
N LEU A 229 -12.95 -6.42 -8.04
CA LEU A 229 -12.55 -6.87 -6.71
C LEU A 229 -11.04 -6.74 -6.60
N HIS A 230 -10.57 -6.11 -5.53
CA HIS A 230 -9.15 -6.02 -5.20
C HIS A 230 -8.93 -6.57 -3.80
N ALA A 231 -7.96 -7.44 -3.66
CA ALA A 231 -7.53 -8.00 -2.39
C ALA A 231 -6.01 -7.87 -2.26
N ASP A 232 -5.57 -7.38 -1.13
CA ASP A 232 -4.17 -7.14 -0.80
C ASP A 232 -3.93 -7.61 0.64
N TRP A 233 -3.06 -8.57 0.83
CA TRP A 233 -2.64 -9.04 2.14
C TRP A 233 -1.15 -8.77 2.33
N LEU A 234 -0.80 -8.08 3.38
CA LEU A 234 0.57 -7.75 3.74
C LEU A 234 0.95 -8.43 5.04
N SER A 235 2.08 -9.11 5.05
CA SER A 235 2.71 -9.63 6.27
C SER A 235 4.20 -9.30 6.24
N ALA A 236 4.73 -8.76 7.33
CA ALA A 236 6.15 -8.52 7.50
C ALA A 236 6.53 -8.64 8.97
N LYS A 237 7.71 -9.16 9.26
CA LYS A 237 8.26 -9.21 10.62
C LYS A 237 8.89 -7.89 11.05
N GLY A 238 9.53 -7.18 10.11
CA GLY A 238 10.14 -5.89 10.35
C GLY A 238 11.34 -5.89 11.29
N ASP A 239 11.94 -7.04 11.57
CA ASP A 239 13.05 -7.26 12.48
C ASP A 239 14.40 -7.00 11.78
N TYR A 240 14.71 -5.75 11.47
CA TYR A 240 15.94 -5.38 10.77
C TYR A 240 17.07 -4.97 11.75
N PRO A 241 18.33 -5.34 11.44
CA PRO A 241 19.48 -4.86 12.18
C PRO A 241 19.79 -3.40 11.84
N PHE A 242 20.26 -2.64 12.81
CA PHE A 242 20.71 -1.27 12.61
C PHE A 242 21.80 -0.92 13.62
N THR A 243 22.62 0.05 13.26
CA THR A 243 23.67 0.60 14.16
C THR A 243 23.08 1.78 14.92
N LEU A 244 23.05 1.69 16.25
CA LEU A 244 22.66 2.79 17.12
C LEU A 244 23.90 3.56 17.56
N ILE A 245 23.90 4.87 17.30
CA ILE A 245 24.93 5.77 17.77
C ILE A 245 24.31 6.66 18.85
N ASN A 246 24.76 6.50 20.09
CA ASN A 246 24.32 7.30 21.24
C ASN A 246 25.53 7.98 21.88
N GLY A 247 25.80 9.21 21.46
CA GLY A 247 27.01 9.94 21.85
C GLY A 247 28.28 9.26 21.35
N LYS A 248 29.07 8.66 22.26
CA LYS A 248 30.30 7.92 21.93
C LYS A 248 30.10 6.41 21.84
N GLU A 249 28.94 5.92 22.24
CA GLU A 249 28.61 4.50 22.19
C GLU A 249 28.03 4.15 20.83
N VAL A 250 28.54 3.08 20.23
CA VAL A 250 28.07 2.50 18.96
C VAL A 250 27.71 1.06 19.26
N THR A 251 26.43 0.73 19.08
CA THR A 251 25.91 -0.63 19.32
C THR A 251 25.19 -1.15 18.10
N GLU A 252 25.30 -2.46 17.84
CA GLU A 252 24.52 -3.16 16.83
C GLU A 252 23.23 -3.66 17.47
N GLU A 253 22.11 -3.17 16.99
CA GLU A 253 20.78 -3.44 17.53
C GLU A 253 19.91 -4.13 16.48
N THR A 254 18.86 -4.79 16.92
CA THR A 254 17.82 -5.31 16.03
C THR A 254 16.47 -4.71 16.40
N ARG A 255 15.80 -4.12 15.41
CA ARG A 255 14.44 -3.60 15.61
C ARG A 255 13.52 -4.74 15.99
N LYS A 256 12.76 -4.56 17.07
CA LYS A 256 11.78 -5.52 17.58
C LYS A 256 10.41 -4.84 17.61
N ASN A 257 9.34 -5.63 17.70
CA ASN A 257 7.97 -5.14 17.78
C ASN A 257 7.61 -4.18 16.63
N SER A 258 8.05 -4.49 15.41
CA SER A 258 7.76 -3.75 14.18
C SER A 258 7.10 -4.63 13.11
N ASP A 259 6.54 -5.75 13.55
CA ASP A 259 5.75 -6.65 12.72
C ASP A 259 4.42 -6.00 12.31
N VAL A 260 3.95 -6.39 11.13
CA VAL A 260 2.67 -5.95 10.60
C VAL A 260 1.97 -7.08 9.88
N GLN A 261 0.66 -7.16 10.07
CA GLN A 261 -0.26 -7.92 9.24
C GLN A 261 -1.41 -7.03 8.87
N SER A 262 -1.75 -6.98 7.58
CA SER A 262 -2.92 -6.21 7.13
C SER A 262 -3.62 -6.89 5.97
N LEU A 263 -4.94 -6.75 5.93
CA LEU A 263 -5.81 -7.20 4.87
C LEU A 263 -6.60 -6.01 4.34
N ARG A 264 -6.59 -5.81 3.03
CA ARG A 264 -7.40 -4.82 2.32
C ARG A 264 -8.28 -5.55 1.32
N LEU A 265 -9.55 -5.25 1.36
CA LEU A 265 -10.52 -5.74 0.40
C LEU A 265 -11.30 -4.57 -0.16
N GLU A 266 -11.38 -4.46 -1.48
CA GLU A 266 -12.13 -3.42 -2.17
C GLU A 266 -13.01 -4.05 -3.23
N GLY A 267 -14.29 -3.75 -3.18
CA GLY A 267 -15.26 -4.09 -4.20
C GLY A 267 -15.80 -2.82 -4.84
N ASN A 268 -15.81 -2.75 -6.17
CA ASN A 268 -16.38 -1.62 -6.90
C ASN A 268 -17.39 -2.12 -7.92
N VAL A 269 -18.46 -1.35 -8.10
CA VAL A 269 -19.47 -1.55 -9.14
C VAL A 269 -19.64 -0.24 -9.91
N TYR A 270 -19.50 -0.32 -11.22
CA TYR A 270 -19.62 0.80 -12.13
C TYR A 270 -20.83 0.58 -13.03
N GLY A 271 -21.72 1.57 -13.10
CA GLY A 271 -22.89 1.57 -13.97
C GLY A 271 -22.90 2.77 -14.89
N HIS A 272 -23.35 2.57 -16.14
CA HIS A 272 -23.55 3.62 -17.11
C HIS A 272 -25.03 3.61 -17.55
N PHE A 273 -25.72 4.75 -17.42
CA PHE A 273 -27.10 4.91 -17.81
C PHE A 273 -27.22 5.70 -19.11
N GLY A 274 -28.30 5.42 -19.88
CA GLY A 274 -28.54 6.05 -21.17
C GLY A 274 -28.59 7.55 -21.11
N GLN A 275 -28.19 8.51 -21.26
CA GLN A 275 -28.15 9.97 -21.10
C GLN A 275 -26.92 10.49 -20.33
N GLY A 276 -25.85 9.72 -20.27
CA GLY A 276 -24.57 10.16 -19.68
C GLY A 276 -24.46 9.98 -18.16
N GLY A 277 -25.48 9.42 -17.49
CA GLY A 277 -25.43 9.14 -16.06
C GLY A 277 -24.43 8.02 -15.74
N LYS A 278 -23.60 8.23 -14.71
CA LYS A 278 -22.65 7.25 -14.20
C LYS A 278 -22.94 6.97 -12.72
N LEU A 279 -22.90 5.73 -12.35
CA LEU A 279 -22.97 5.30 -10.95
C LEU A 279 -21.67 4.57 -10.61
N ASN A 280 -21.07 4.95 -9.49
CA ASN A 280 -19.96 4.23 -8.91
C ASN A 280 -20.31 3.88 -7.46
N GLY A 281 -20.32 2.59 -7.14
CA GLY A 281 -20.49 2.09 -5.77
C GLY A 281 -19.20 1.39 -5.33
N LYS A 282 -18.73 1.71 -4.12
CA LYS A 282 -17.50 1.13 -3.55
C LYS A 282 -17.76 0.62 -2.14
N VAL A 283 -17.19 -0.54 -1.86
CA VAL A 283 -17.05 -1.10 -0.52
C VAL A 283 -15.55 -1.26 -0.25
N TYR A 284 -15.11 -0.75 0.88
CA TYR A 284 -13.73 -0.82 1.34
C TYR A 284 -13.67 -1.43 2.73
N TYR A 285 -12.83 -2.44 2.91
CA TYR A 285 -12.52 -3.05 4.18
C TYR A 285 -11.00 -3.07 4.40
N TYR A 286 -10.58 -2.67 5.57
CA TYR A 286 -9.19 -2.69 6.01
C TYR A 286 -9.11 -3.17 7.44
N ASP A 287 -8.31 -4.20 7.69
CA ASP A 287 -7.94 -4.68 9.02
C ASP A 287 -6.41 -4.76 9.08
N SER A 288 -5.84 -4.20 10.12
CA SER A 288 -4.39 -4.18 10.33
C SER A 288 -4.05 -4.35 11.80
N GLU A 289 -3.11 -5.23 12.06
CA GLU A 289 -2.47 -5.39 13.35
C GLU A 289 -0.97 -5.15 13.20
N ARG A 290 -0.41 -4.29 14.04
CA ARG A 290 1.01 -3.94 14.00
C ARG A 290 1.61 -3.71 15.37
N GLY A 291 2.89 -4.02 15.52
CA GLY A 291 3.69 -3.63 16.65
C GLY A 291 4.05 -2.15 16.59
N LEU A 292 4.17 -1.52 17.75
CA LEU A 292 4.58 -0.12 17.93
C LEU A 292 5.90 -0.07 18.68
N PRO A 293 7.05 -0.11 18.00
CA PRO A 293 8.34 -0.26 18.66
C PRO A 293 8.79 0.97 19.45
N GLY A 294 8.16 2.13 19.26
CA GLY A 294 8.62 3.40 19.84
C GLY A 294 9.90 3.93 19.20
N SER A 295 10.55 4.90 19.86
CA SER A 295 11.84 5.42 19.41
C SER A 295 12.97 4.43 19.71
N VAL A 296 14.08 4.52 19.00
CA VAL A 296 15.25 3.64 19.19
C VAL A 296 15.90 3.78 20.57
N ILE A 297 15.68 4.92 21.26
CA ILE A 297 16.20 5.20 22.60
C ILE A 297 15.20 4.77 23.68
N LEU A 298 13.88 4.90 23.41
CA LEU A 298 12.80 4.51 24.31
C LEU A 298 12.00 3.37 23.67
N TYR A 299 12.50 2.19 23.83
CA TYR A 299 12.00 0.99 23.19
C TYR A 299 10.70 0.50 23.84
N ASN A 300 9.71 0.18 23.02
CA ASN A 300 8.49 -0.48 23.48
C ASN A 300 8.37 -1.86 22.83
N SER A 301 8.45 -2.89 23.64
CA SER A 301 8.41 -4.28 23.16
C SER A 301 6.99 -4.87 23.09
N ASN A 302 5.98 -4.21 23.68
CA ASN A 302 4.66 -4.80 23.89
C ASN A 302 3.50 -3.97 23.32
N ALA A 303 3.75 -2.70 22.94
CA ALA A 303 2.69 -1.87 22.41
C ALA A 303 2.26 -2.36 21.02
N ARG A 304 0.98 -2.53 20.83
CA ARG A 304 0.37 -2.94 19.57
C ARG A 304 -0.76 -2.01 19.18
N GLU A 305 -1.01 -1.90 17.90
CA GLU A 305 -2.15 -1.18 17.35
C GLU A 305 -2.95 -2.14 16.48
N ARG A 306 -4.26 -2.09 16.63
CA ARG A 306 -5.19 -2.71 15.70
C ARG A 306 -6.09 -1.65 15.11
N ALA A 307 -6.10 -1.54 13.80
CA ALA A 307 -6.93 -0.60 13.06
C ALA A 307 -7.89 -1.37 12.15
N VAL A 308 -9.17 -1.10 12.29
CA VAL A 308 -10.21 -1.63 11.41
C VAL A 308 -10.95 -0.46 10.78
N SER A 309 -11.05 -0.46 9.46
CA SER A 309 -11.82 0.53 8.73
C SER A 309 -12.80 -0.16 7.79
N TYR A 310 -14.04 0.25 7.86
CA TYR A 310 -15.09 -0.19 6.99
C TYR A 310 -15.84 1.01 6.42
N THR A 311 -15.91 1.13 5.10
CA THR A 311 -16.51 2.30 4.45
C THR A 311 -17.31 1.86 3.24
N HIS A 312 -18.57 2.33 3.16
CA HIS A 312 -19.38 2.31 1.96
C HIS A 312 -19.30 3.67 1.30
N LEU A 313 -18.86 3.69 0.06
CA LEU A 313 -18.77 4.91 -0.74
C LEU A 313 -19.74 4.80 -1.91
N ARG A 314 -20.61 5.76 -2.03
CA ARG A 314 -21.49 5.91 -3.18
C ARG A 314 -21.22 7.26 -3.81
N ALA A 315 -20.63 7.25 -5.01
CA ALA A 315 -20.50 8.45 -5.81
C ALA A 315 -21.53 8.40 -6.95
N HIS A 316 -22.26 9.50 -7.13
CA HIS A 316 -23.18 9.71 -8.23
C HIS A 316 -22.66 10.88 -9.06
N GLU A 317 -22.29 10.62 -10.30
CA GLU A 317 -21.90 11.66 -11.24
C GLU A 317 -23.00 11.80 -12.29
N THR A 318 -23.56 12.97 -12.40
CA THR A 318 -24.43 13.38 -13.50
C THR A 318 -23.64 14.32 -14.40
N VAL A 319 -23.69 14.08 -15.68
CA VAL A 319 -23.16 15.01 -16.69
C VAL A 319 -24.23 15.98 -17.10
#